data_036729d5687238be5e81a2a9385c76b1
#
_entry.id   036729d5687238be5e81a2a9385c76b1
#
_cell.length_a   1.000
_cell.length_b   1.000
_cell.length_c   1.000
_cell.angle_alpha   90.00
_cell.angle_beta   90.00
_cell.angle_gamma   90.00
#
_symmetry.space_group_name_H-M   'P 1'
#
loop_
_entity.id
_entity.type
_entity.pdbx_description
1 polymer ?
#
loop_
_entity_poly.entity_id
_entity_poly.type
_entity_poly.pdbx_seq_one_letter_code
_entity_poly.pdbx_strand_id
1 'polypeptide(L)'
;TIKEAMKERHMVRKYVDKKIPEALVSKLNERIEENNKKYDLSIKLMLDNDKAVNSIIKLLLAKGVKNYIILAGNDTDDLAEKLGYSSADIMLYAQTLGLNTWYVGGTFNRGVSKYVPNKKVIGIVAIGYGINNGVAYKSKTLEEVSSYDGTMPEWFKNGILASLLAPTALNKQDYRIVGKGNKVKIEIDNGIFTGANKGLIKYHFELGAGKESFEWE
;
A
#
# COMPACT_ATOMS: atom_id res chain seq x y z
N THR A 1 3.54 8.91 14.55
CA THR A 1 2.75 7.66 14.65
C THR A 1 2.32 7.16 13.27
N ILE A 2 1.92 5.89 13.14
CA ILE A 2 1.38 5.31 11.90
C ILE A 2 0.06 6.01 11.48
N LYS A 3 -0.77 6.41 12.44
CA LYS A 3 -2.03 7.15 12.16
C LYS A 3 -1.78 8.55 11.60
N GLU A 4 -0.75 9.24 12.05
CA GLU A 4 -0.31 10.52 11.46
C GLU A 4 0.26 10.31 10.07
N ALA A 5 1.15 9.32 9.91
CA ALA A 5 1.73 8.97 8.62
C ALA A 5 0.65 8.64 7.57
N MET A 6 -0.45 7.99 7.97
CA MET A 6 -1.58 7.70 7.09
C MET A 6 -2.22 8.97 6.50
N LYS A 7 -2.31 10.05 7.29
CA LYS A 7 -2.86 11.34 6.83
C LYS A 7 -1.88 12.11 5.95
N GLU A 8 -0.58 12.00 6.25
CA GLU A 8 0.48 12.77 5.58
C GLU A 8 1.03 12.10 4.32
N ARG A 9 0.87 10.75 4.21
CA ARG A 9 1.42 10.01 3.08
C ARG A 9 0.64 10.30 1.80
N HIS A 10 1.32 10.89 0.83
CA HIS A 10 0.85 11.03 -0.54
C HIS A 10 1.75 10.27 -1.52
N MET A 11 1.26 10.07 -2.73
CA MET A 11 2.03 9.43 -3.79
C MET A 11 3.12 10.37 -4.31
N VAL A 12 4.39 9.89 -4.31
CA VAL A 12 5.54 10.64 -4.81
C VAL A 12 6.22 9.84 -5.93
N ARG A 13 6.33 10.44 -7.11
CA ARG A 13 6.94 9.84 -8.31
C ARG A 13 8.31 10.42 -8.67
N LYS A 14 8.72 11.53 -8.04
CA LYS A 14 9.99 12.22 -8.32
C LYS A 14 10.82 12.27 -7.04
N TYR A 15 12.00 11.71 -7.12
CA TYR A 15 12.90 11.55 -5.98
C TYR A 15 14.20 12.34 -6.21
N VAL A 16 14.79 12.84 -5.12
CA VAL A 16 16.13 13.42 -5.12
C VAL A 16 17.17 12.30 -5.03
N ASP A 17 18.36 12.56 -5.54
CA ASP A 17 19.48 11.63 -5.47
C ASP A 17 20.12 11.69 -4.06
N LYS A 18 19.42 11.11 -3.09
CA LYS A 18 19.86 11.05 -1.70
C LYS A 18 19.79 9.60 -1.21
N LYS A 19 20.93 9.10 -0.74
CA LYS A 19 21.03 7.75 -0.18
C LYS A 19 20.18 7.60 1.08
N ILE A 20 19.49 6.48 1.22
CA ILE A 20 18.80 6.11 2.46
C ILE A 20 19.86 5.65 3.47
N PRO A 21 19.95 6.26 4.67
CA PRO A 21 20.90 5.87 5.69
C PRO A 21 20.75 4.41 6.10
N GLU A 22 21.85 3.74 6.42
CA GLU A 22 21.89 2.32 6.75
C GLU A 22 20.98 1.97 7.95
N ALA A 23 20.91 2.84 8.94
CA ALA A 23 20.01 2.68 10.08
C ALA A 23 18.53 2.65 9.69
N LEU A 24 18.12 3.39 8.64
CA LEU A 24 16.74 3.34 8.11
C LEU A 24 16.53 2.11 7.23
N VAL A 25 17.56 1.69 6.47
CA VAL A 25 17.54 0.44 5.70
C VAL A 25 17.32 -0.75 6.61
N SER A 26 18.05 -0.83 7.76
CA SER A 26 17.86 -1.88 8.75
C SER A 26 16.45 -1.93 9.29
N LYS A 27 15.88 -0.80 9.68
CA LYS A 27 14.49 -0.70 10.16
C LYS A 27 13.47 -1.12 9.10
N LEU A 28 13.68 -0.75 7.84
CA LEU A 28 12.81 -1.18 6.74
C LEU A 28 12.88 -2.69 6.52
N ASN A 29 14.09 -3.27 6.53
CA ASN A 29 14.28 -4.70 6.39
C ASN A 29 13.65 -5.49 7.55
N GLU A 30 13.79 -5.03 8.79
CA GLU A 30 13.11 -5.61 9.94
C GLU A 30 11.60 -5.64 9.74
N ARG A 31 11.00 -4.51 9.33
CA ARG A 31 9.55 -4.43 9.06
C ARG A 31 9.11 -5.32 7.90
N ILE A 32 9.92 -5.43 6.85
CA ILE A 32 9.69 -6.34 5.72
C ILE A 32 9.71 -7.79 6.19
N GLU A 33 10.71 -8.18 6.98
CA GLU A 33 10.84 -9.54 7.50
C GLU A 33 9.70 -9.93 8.46
N GLU A 34 9.21 -9.00 9.28
CA GLU A 34 8.01 -9.22 10.09
C GLU A 34 6.79 -9.57 9.20
N ASN A 35 6.58 -8.81 8.12
CA ASN A 35 5.50 -9.07 7.15
C ASN A 35 5.71 -10.38 6.40
N ASN A 36 6.94 -10.66 5.94
CA ASN A 36 7.27 -11.90 5.24
C ASN A 36 6.96 -13.12 6.11
N LYS A 37 7.40 -13.12 7.36
CA LYS A 37 7.14 -14.23 8.31
C LYS A 37 5.66 -14.39 8.62
N LYS A 38 4.97 -13.27 8.85
CA LYS A 38 3.57 -13.29 9.29
C LYS A 38 2.60 -13.78 8.20
N TYR A 39 2.88 -13.45 6.95
CA TYR A 39 1.96 -13.69 5.84
C TYR A 39 2.51 -14.66 4.77
N ASP A 40 3.65 -15.31 5.03
CA ASP A 40 4.37 -16.19 4.09
C ASP A 40 4.65 -15.50 2.75
N LEU A 41 5.32 -14.34 2.81
CA LEU A 41 5.65 -13.51 1.66
C LEU A 41 7.15 -13.51 1.36
N SER A 42 7.52 -12.91 0.23
CA SER A 42 8.90 -12.77 -0.25
C SER A 42 9.17 -11.33 -0.70
N ILE A 43 8.72 -10.37 0.11
CA ILE A 43 8.93 -8.94 -0.11
C ILE A 43 10.42 -8.64 0.04
N LYS A 44 10.99 -7.84 -0.87
CA LYS A 44 12.43 -7.55 -0.89
C LYS A 44 12.72 -6.09 -1.20
N LEU A 45 13.53 -5.45 -0.35
CA LEU A 45 14.06 -4.11 -0.59
C LEU A 45 15.25 -4.17 -1.57
N MET A 46 15.24 -3.30 -2.56
CA MET A 46 16.31 -3.09 -3.55
C MET A 46 16.82 -1.66 -3.43
N LEU A 47 18.13 -1.50 -3.30
CA LEU A 47 18.79 -0.21 -3.17
C LEU A 47 19.71 0.04 -4.36
N ASP A 48 19.93 1.32 -4.68
CA ASP A 48 20.82 1.77 -5.76
C ASP A 48 20.59 1.02 -7.09
N ASN A 49 19.32 0.74 -7.39
CA ASN A 49 18.91 -0.02 -8.55
C ASN A 49 17.80 0.71 -9.31
N ASP A 50 18.12 1.25 -10.46
CA ASP A 50 17.20 2.05 -11.28
C ASP A 50 16.26 1.22 -12.17
N LYS A 51 16.23 -0.11 -12.01
CA LYS A 51 15.49 -1.05 -12.89
C LYS A 51 14.02 -1.24 -12.49
N ALA A 52 13.52 -0.50 -11.49
CA ALA A 52 12.18 -0.64 -10.95
C ALA A 52 11.05 -0.39 -11.96
N VAL A 53 11.19 0.65 -12.78
CA VAL A 53 10.16 1.11 -13.73
C VAL A 53 10.67 1.08 -15.15
N ASN A 54 9.76 0.89 -16.11
CA ASN A 54 10.08 0.88 -17.53
C ASN A 54 10.59 2.25 -17.99
N SER A 55 11.40 2.27 -19.07
CA SER A 55 12.02 3.49 -19.60
C SER A 55 11.01 4.57 -19.98
N ILE A 56 9.86 4.18 -20.54
CA ILE A 56 8.78 5.11 -20.90
C ILE A 56 8.20 5.79 -19.65
N ILE A 57 8.00 5.03 -18.57
CA ILE A 57 7.50 5.56 -17.29
C ILE A 57 8.54 6.48 -16.65
N LYS A 58 9.83 6.14 -16.72
CA LYS A 58 10.93 7.02 -16.27
C LYS A 58 10.92 8.34 -17.02
N LEU A 59 10.65 8.33 -18.31
CA LEU A 59 10.64 9.52 -19.14
C LEU A 59 9.44 10.44 -18.85
N LEU A 60 8.25 9.85 -18.69
CA LEU A 60 7.00 10.60 -18.67
C LEU A 60 6.47 10.90 -17.26
N LEU A 61 6.62 9.97 -16.30
CA LEU A 61 5.90 10.03 -15.04
C LEU A 61 6.80 9.98 -13.79
N ALA A 62 8.00 9.38 -13.87
CA ALA A 62 8.84 9.16 -12.72
C ALA A 62 10.26 9.70 -12.95
N LYS A 63 10.88 10.22 -11.89
CA LYS A 63 12.28 10.67 -11.92
C LYS A 63 13.02 10.24 -10.66
N GLY A 64 14.27 9.77 -10.81
CA GLY A 64 15.16 9.48 -9.69
C GLY A 64 14.77 8.25 -8.86
N VAL A 65 13.96 7.33 -9.41
CA VAL A 65 13.63 6.06 -8.71
C VAL A 65 14.86 5.15 -8.74
N LYS A 66 15.57 5.07 -7.62
CA LYS A 66 16.76 4.22 -7.43
C LYS A 66 16.56 3.14 -6.36
N ASN A 67 15.56 3.28 -5.51
CA ASN A 67 15.26 2.31 -4.47
C ASN A 67 13.80 1.87 -4.60
N TYR A 68 13.53 0.60 -4.38
CA TYR A 68 12.17 0.06 -4.45
C TYR A 68 12.04 -1.24 -3.67
N ILE A 69 10.84 -1.58 -3.33
CA ILE A 69 10.45 -2.80 -2.65
C ILE A 69 9.69 -3.68 -3.64
N ILE A 70 10.14 -4.91 -3.86
CA ILE A 70 9.46 -5.89 -4.71
C ILE A 70 8.36 -6.55 -3.87
N LEU A 71 7.13 -6.57 -4.38
CA LEU A 71 5.99 -7.22 -3.75
C LEU A 71 5.81 -8.61 -4.38
N ALA A 72 6.27 -9.64 -3.66
CA ALA A 72 6.32 -11.01 -4.16
C ALA A 72 5.93 -12.04 -3.08
N GLY A 73 5.50 -13.22 -3.53
CA GLY A 73 5.19 -14.37 -2.69
C GLY A 73 4.88 -15.61 -3.52
N ASN A 74 4.47 -16.69 -2.87
CA ASN A 74 3.98 -17.89 -3.54
C ASN A 74 2.67 -17.58 -4.29
N ASP A 75 2.44 -18.20 -5.44
CA ASP A 75 1.23 -17.96 -6.23
C ASP A 75 0.03 -18.66 -5.59
N THR A 76 -0.63 -17.94 -4.68
CA THR A 76 -1.85 -18.37 -3.96
C THR A 76 -2.99 -17.38 -4.26
N ASP A 77 -4.24 -17.80 -4.08
CA ASP A 77 -5.42 -16.98 -4.38
C ASP A 77 -5.46 -15.69 -3.54
N ASP A 78 -4.93 -15.73 -2.33
CA ASP A 78 -4.89 -14.60 -1.38
C ASP A 78 -3.60 -13.75 -1.46
N LEU A 79 -2.64 -14.12 -2.32
CA LEU A 79 -1.35 -13.44 -2.43
C LEU A 79 -1.50 -11.94 -2.65
N ALA A 80 -2.38 -11.53 -3.57
CA ALA A 80 -2.55 -10.12 -3.90
C ALA A 80 -3.11 -9.32 -2.73
N GLU A 81 -4.05 -9.89 -1.96
CA GLU A 81 -4.61 -9.25 -0.76
C GLU A 81 -3.54 -9.13 0.34
N LYS A 82 -2.78 -10.20 0.63
CA LYS A 82 -1.68 -10.19 1.59
C LYS A 82 -0.60 -9.17 1.24
N LEU A 83 -0.22 -9.09 -0.03
CA LEU A 83 0.79 -8.12 -0.49
C LEU A 83 0.26 -6.69 -0.47
N GLY A 84 -1.02 -6.47 -0.79
CA GLY A 84 -1.67 -5.18 -0.62
C GLY A 84 -1.65 -4.71 0.83
N TYR A 85 -2.04 -5.59 1.75
CA TYR A 85 -2.04 -5.33 3.20
C TYR A 85 -0.64 -5.01 3.73
N SER A 86 0.34 -5.86 3.42
CA SER A 86 1.74 -5.67 3.85
C SER A 86 2.37 -4.43 3.23
N SER A 87 2.04 -4.11 1.97
CA SER A 87 2.56 -2.89 1.33
C SER A 87 2.01 -1.62 1.99
N ALA A 88 0.75 -1.61 2.45
CA ALA A 88 0.19 -0.50 3.22
C ALA A 88 0.98 -0.28 4.51
N ASP A 89 1.22 -1.33 5.26
CA ASP A 89 2.01 -1.31 6.48
C ASP A 89 3.42 -0.74 6.26
N ILE A 90 4.13 -1.28 5.26
CA ILE A 90 5.51 -0.85 4.94
C ILE A 90 5.54 0.60 4.44
N MET A 91 4.58 1.03 3.60
CA MET A 91 4.51 2.40 3.11
C MET A 91 4.24 3.41 4.23
N LEU A 92 3.35 3.10 5.16
CA LEU A 92 3.08 3.96 6.30
C LEU A 92 4.25 3.98 7.27
N TYR A 93 4.91 2.85 7.49
CA TYR A 93 6.14 2.80 8.28
C TYR A 93 7.25 3.63 7.64
N ALA A 94 7.46 3.52 6.32
CA ALA A 94 8.42 4.35 5.59
C ALA A 94 8.12 5.85 5.75
N GLN A 95 6.84 6.25 5.74
CA GLN A 95 6.44 7.63 5.98
C GLN A 95 6.83 8.11 7.39
N THR A 96 6.73 7.27 8.42
CA THR A 96 7.21 7.62 9.77
C THR A 96 8.72 7.82 9.85
N LEU A 97 9.46 7.26 8.91
CA LEU A 97 10.92 7.41 8.77
C LEU A 97 11.31 8.61 7.87
N GLY A 98 10.33 9.40 7.41
CA GLY A 98 10.55 10.54 6.51
C GLY A 98 10.83 10.15 5.06
N LEU A 99 10.43 8.95 4.64
CA LEU A 99 10.58 8.45 3.27
C LEU A 99 9.24 8.48 2.54
N ASN A 100 9.29 8.94 1.30
CA ASN A 100 8.13 8.97 0.41
C ASN A 100 8.03 7.67 -0.40
N THR A 101 6.81 7.34 -0.81
CA THR A 101 6.53 6.08 -1.51
C THR A 101 5.57 6.25 -2.69
N TRP A 102 5.67 5.30 -3.64
CA TRP A 102 4.76 5.15 -4.77
C TRP A 102 4.52 3.67 -5.07
N TYR A 103 3.26 3.22 -4.91
CA TYR A 103 2.84 1.88 -5.30
C TYR A 103 2.68 1.79 -6.81
N VAL A 104 3.32 0.80 -7.46
CA VAL A 104 3.32 0.58 -8.90
C VAL A 104 2.88 -0.86 -9.19
N GLY A 105 1.60 -1.05 -9.51
CA GLY A 105 1.03 -2.38 -9.79
C GLY A 105 1.09 -2.79 -11.26
N GLY A 106 0.94 -1.83 -12.20
CA GLY A 106 0.79 -2.14 -13.62
C GLY A 106 2.02 -1.89 -14.50
N THR A 107 2.77 -0.85 -14.20
CA THR A 107 3.81 -0.29 -15.08
C THR A 107 5.24 -0.53 -14.60
N PHE A 108 5.44 -1.40 -13.62
CA PHE A 108 6.78 -1.78 -13.18
C PHE A 108 7.49 -2.67 -14.21
N ASN A 109 8.83 -2.68 -14.16
CA ASN A 109 9.64 -3.54 -15.01
C ASN A 109 9.56 -4.99 -14.56
N ARG A 110 8.98 -5.87 -15.37
CA ARG A 110 8.83 -7.29 -15.06
C ARG A 110 10.16 -8.02 -14.84
N GLY A 111 11.27 -7.52 -15.36
CA GLY A 111 12.61 -8.06 -15.14
C GLY A 111 13.08 -8.05 -13.67
N VAL A 112 12.36 -7.37 -12.77
CA VAL A 112 12.64 -7.43 -11.32
C VAL A 112 12.37 -8.81 -10.71
N SER A 113 11.58 -9.67 -11.38
CA SER A 113 11.29 -11.04 -10.92
C SER A 113 12.54 -11.88 -10.73
N LYS A 114 13.63 -11.61 -11.45
CA LYS A 114 14.92 -12.30 -11.28
C LYS A 114 15.54 -12.16 -9.88
N TYR A 115 15.14 -11.14 -9.12
CA TYR A 115 15.61 -10.92 -7.74
C TYR A 115 14.82 -11.71 -6.68
N VAL A 116 13.71 -12.34 -7.09
CA VAL A 116 12.85 -13.20 -6.26
C VAL A 116 12.46 -14.45 -7.08
N PRO A 117 13.42 -15.33 -7.40
CA PRO A 117 13.18 -16.48 -8.24
C PRO A 117 12.08 -17.39 -7.69
N ASN A 118 11.28 -17.99 -8.58
CA ASN A 118 10.16 -18.87 -8.25
C ASN A 118 9.02 -18.20 -7.43
N LYS A 119 8.96 -16.86 -7.43
CA LYS A 119 7.89 -16.10 -6.77
C LYS A 119 7.11 -15.29 -7.78
N LYS A 120 5.81 -15.15 -7.54
CA LYS A 120 4.94 -14.25 -8.30
C LYS A 120 5.14 -12.82 -7.79
N VAL A 121 5.43 -11.90 -8.71
CA VAL A 121 5.55 -10.47 -8.43
C VAL A 121 4.28 -9.78 -8.91
N ILE A 122 3.59 -9.05 -8.02
CA ILE A 122 2.37 -8.31 -8.37
C ILE A 122 2.60 -6.81 -8.53
N GLY A 123 3.71 -6.29 -8.05
CA GLY A 123 4.03 -4.87 -8.09
C GLY A 123 5.33 -4.53 -7.41
N ILE A 124 5.61 -3.25 -7.36
CA ILE A 124 6.70 -2.68 -6.57
C ILE A 124 6.21 -1.46 -5.79
N VAL A 125 6.93 -1.08 -4.75
CA VAL A 125 6.81 0.23 -4.09
C VAL A 125 8.11 0.98 -4.28
N ALA A 126 8.11 2.06 -5.08
CA ALA A 126 9.25 2.98 -5.14
C ALA A 126 9.37 3.72 -3.81
N ILE A 127 10.60 3.90 -3.30
CA ILE A 127 10.86 4.49 -1.98
C ILE A 127 12.10 5.40 -2.02
N GLY A 128 12.05 6.50 -1.27
CA GLY A 128 13.17 7.44 -1.17
C GLY A 128 12.74 8.81 -0.69
N TYR A 129 13.60 9.78 -0.85
CA TYR A 129 13.30 11.18 -0.53
C TYR A 129 12.69 11.87 -1.75
N GLY A 130 11.44 12.29 -1.65
CA GLY A 130 10.76 13.02 -2.70
C GLY A 130 11.29 14.45 -2.91
N ILE A 131 11.14 15.00 -4.10
CA ILE A 131 11.39 16.45 -4.34
C ILE A 131 10.31 17.31 -3.64
N ASN A 132 9.20 16.70 -3.27
CA ASN A 132 8.13 17.24 -2.44
C ASN A 132 7.41 16.05 -1.77
N ASN A 133 6.45 16.33 -0.89
CA ASN A 133 5.71 15.30 -0.16
C ASN A 133 4.48 14.77 -0.92
N GLY A 134 4.35 15.08 -2.21
CA GLY A 134 3.16 14.77 -2.97
C GLY A 134 2.00 15.72 -2.66
N VAL A 135 0.85 15.43 -3.23
CA VAL A 135 -0.38 16.19 -3.00
C VAL A 135 -1.53 15.25 -2.71
N ALA A 136 -2.43 15.70 -1.84
CA ALA A 136 -3.69 15.00 -1.59
C ALA A 136 -4.50 14.95 -2.89
N TYR A 137 -5.14 13.81 -3.14
CA TYR A 137 -6.07 13.69 -4.25
C TYR A 137 -7.51 13.83 -3.79
N LYS A 138 -8.39 14.13 -4.74
CA LYS A 138 -9.83 14.16 -4.48
C LYS A 138 -10.28 12.77 -4.06
N SER A 139 -10.95 12.68 -2.94
CA SER A 139 -11.53 11.44 -2.40
C SER A 139 -13.04 11.42 -2.58
N LYS A 140 -13.60 10.23 -2.64
CA LYS A 140 -15.04 10.02 -2.49
C LYS A 140 -15.48 10.40 -1.08
N THR A 141 -16.79 10.54 -0.89
CA THR A 141 -17.36 10.75 0.45
C THR A 141 -17.56 9.42 1.18
N LEU A 142 -17.80 9.48 2.46
CA LEU A 142 -18.09 8.31 3.29
C LEU A 142 -19.31 7.55 2.75
N GLU A 143 -20.36 8.26 2.38
CA GLU A 143 -21.63 7.71 1.88
C GLU A 143 -21.48 7.00 0.53
N GLU A 144 -20.55 7.47 -0.31
CA GLU A 144 -20.28 6.85 -1.61
C GLU A 144 -19.58 5.48 -1.48
N VAL A 145 -18.80 5.26 -0.41
CA VAL A 145 -18.00 4.04 -0.24
C VAL A 145 -18.45 3.15 0.90
N SER A 146 -19.55 3.49 1.59
CA SER A 146 -20.01 2.67 2.72
C SER A 146 -21.51 2.60 2.88
N SER A 147 -21.95 1.61 3.65
CA SER A 147 -23.29 1.52 4.23
C SER A 147 -23.24 0.76 5.55
N TYR A 148 -24.15 1.07 6.45
CA TYR A 148 -24.26 0.39 7.74
C TYR A 148 -25.71 0.09 8.05
N ASP A 149 -25.99 -1.15 8.50
CA ASP A 149 -27.35 -1.57 8.91
C ASP A 149 -27.61 -1.07 10.34
N GLY A 150 -28.44 -0.03 10.46
CA GLY A 150 -28.73 0.68 11.70
C GLY A 150 -27.92 1.98 11.87
N THR A 151 -27.76 2.41 13.13
CA THR A 151 -26.96 3.60 13.47
C THR A 151 -25.49 3.31 13.33
N MET A 152 -24.81 4.02 12.44
CA MET A 152 -23.38 3.86 12.18
C MET A 152 -22.54 4.23 13.41
N PRO A 153 -21.78 3.28 13.99
CA PRO A 153 -20.94 3.57 15.16
C PRO A 153 -19.68 4.34 14.76
N GLU A 154 -19.10 5.05 15.72
CA GLU A 154 -17.94 5.93 15.49
C GLU A 154 -16.72 5.13 14.99
N TRP A 155 -16.48 3.91 15.51
CA TRP A 155 -15.38 3.08 15.04
C TRP A 155 -15.49 2.75 13.55
N PHE A 156 -16.70 2.45 13.05
CA PHE A 156 -16.91 2.14 11.63
C PHE A 156 -16.67 3.37 10.77
N LYS A 157 -17.21 4.53 11.17
CA LYS A 157 -16.97 5.82 10.51
C LYS A 157 -15.47 6.13 10.42
N ASN A 158 -14.73 5.96 11.51
CA ASN A 158 -13.28 6.16 11.54
C ASN A 158 -12.54 5.19 10.61
N GLY A 159 -12.98 3.93 10.55
CA GLY A 159 -12.47 2.93 9.60
C GLY A 159 -12.69 3.35 8.14
N ILE A 160 -13.89 3.85 7.79
CA ILE A 160 -14.18 4.35 6.45
C ILE A 160 -13.30 5.56 6.09
N LEU A 161 -13.21 6.55 6.98
CA LEU A 161 -12.38 7.74 6.73
C LEU A 161 -10.91 7.36 6.53
N ALA A 162 -10.41 6.37 7.27
CA ALA A 162 -9.07 5.83 7.08
C ALA A 162 -8.92 5.08 5.75
N SER A 163 -9.91 4.27 5.36
CA SER A 163 -9.89 3.52 4.10
C SER A 163 -9.84 4.41 2.86
N LEU A 164 -10.43 5.61 2.92
CA LEU A 164 -10.36 6.62 1.86
C LEU A 164 -8.93 7.17 1.63
N LEU A 165 -8.01 6.98 2.58
CA LEU A 165 -6.60 7.34 2.45
C LEU A 165 -5.75 6.22 1.81
N ALA A 166 -6.31 5.04 1.59
CA ALA A 166 -5.61 3.92 0.95
C ALA A 166 -5.25 4.24 -0.51
N PRO A 167 -4.01 3.98 -0.95
CA PRO A 167 -3.58 4.28 -2.32
C PRO A 167 -4.08 3.23 -3.32
N THR A 168 -5.39 3.20 -3.57
CA THR A 168 -6.00 2.29 -4.54
C THR A 168 -5.60 2.62 -5.98
N ALA A 169 -5.70 1.64 -6.88
CA ALA A 169 -5.33 1.80 -8.27
C ALA A 169 -6.07 2.97 -8.92
N LEU A 170 -5.32 3.89 -9.54
CA LEU A 170 -5.80 5.12 -10.17
C LEU A 170 -6.66 6.02 -9.24
N ASN A 171 -6.63 5.77 -7.94
CA ASN A 171 -7.48 6.43 -6.94
C ASN A 171 -8.98 6.35 -7.26
N LYS A 172 -9.43 5.29 -7.92
CA LYS A 172 -10.83 5.13 -8.29
C LYS A 172 -11.76 4.94 -7.10
N GLN A 173 -11.23 4.33 -6.02
CA GLN A 173 -12.01 4.02 -4.81
C GLN A 173 -13.32 3.24 -5.15
N ASP A 174 -13.24 2.31 -6.11
CA ASP A 174 -14.35 1.48 -6.56
C ASP A 174 -14.55 0.29 -5.62
N TYR A 175 -15.00 0.60 -4.43
CA TYR A 175 -15.33 -0.37 -3.39
C TYR A 175 -16.46 0.16 -2.52
N ARG A 176 -17.11 -0.75 -1.80
CA ARG A 176 -18.08 -0.43 -0.75
C ARG A 176 -17.77 -1.24 0.50
N ILE A 177 -17.72 -0.59 1.64
CA ILE A 177 -17.59 -1.25 2.94
C ILE A 177 -18.96 -1.29 3.60
N VAL A 178 -19.43 -2.49 3.89
CA VAL A 178 -20.75 -2.73 4.47
C VAL A 178 -20.58 -3.21 5.89
N GLY A 179 -21.31 -2.61 6.83
CA GLY A 179 -21.27 -2.98 8.25
C GLY A 179 -22.64 -3.36 8.80
N LYS A 180 -22.65 -4.33 9.73
CA LYS A 180 -23.82 -4.74 10.51
C LYS A 180 -23.39 -5.26 11.88
N GLY A 181 -23.82 -4.61 12.97
CA GLY A 181 -23.30 -4.95 14.31
C GLY A 181 -21.78 -4.79 14.34
N ASN A 182 -21.04 -5.86 14.67
CA ASN A 182 -19.57 -5.87 14.60
C ASN A 182 -19.03 -6.57 13.32
N LYS A 183 -19.88 -6.95 12.37
CA LYS A 183 -19.46 -7.58 11.11
C LYS A 183 -19.21 -6.55 10.04
N VAL A 184 -18.12 -6.72 9.30
CA VAL A 184 -17.71 -5.81 8.22
C VAL A 184 -17.31 -6.61 6.99
N LYS A 185 -17.80 -6.18 5.82
CA LYS A 185 -17.49 -6.77 4.53
C LYS A 185 -17.00 -5.70 3.56
N ILE A 186 -16.04 -6.04 2.71
CA ILE A 186 -15.63 -5.20 1.58
C ILE A 186 -16.21 -5.80 0.30
N GLU A 187 -17.03 -5.03 -0.38
CA GLU A 187 -17.51 -5.30 -1.72
C GLU A 187 -16.65 -4.50 -2.70
N ILE A 188 -16.07 -5.18 -3.67
CA ILE A 188 -15.16 -4.58 -4.66
C ILE A 188 -15.30 -5.34 -5.98
N ASP A 189 -15.40 -4.62 -7.08
CA ASP A 189 -15.55 -5.22 -8.40
C ASP A 189 -14.29 -5.99 -8.82
N ASN A 190 -14.50 -7.07 -9.58
CA ASN A 190 -13.42 -7.89 -10.08
C ASN A 190 -12.56 -7.11 -11.11
N GLY A 191 -11.25 -7.17 -10.91
CA GLY A 191 -10.27 -6.51 -11.78
C GLY A 191 -8.85 -6.89 -11.41
N ILE A 192 -7.90 -6.49 -12.22
CA ILE A 192 -6.48 -6.86 -12.08
C ILE A 192 -5.90 -6.45 -10.71
N PHE A 193 -6.39 -5.36 -10.13
CA PHE A 193 -5.89 -4.81 -8.86
C PHE A 193 -6.79 -5.08 -7.66
N THR A 194 -7.87 -5.84 -7.83
CA THR A 194 -8.88 -6.09 -6.78
C THR A 194 -8.26 -6.61 -5.50
N GLY A 195 -7.46 -7.67 -5.55
CA GLY A 195 -6.84 -8.27 -4.38
C GLY A 195 -5.91 -7.27 -3.66
N ALA A 196 -5.02 -6.61 -4.40
CA ALA A 196 -4.12 -5.62 -3.81
C ALA A 196 -4.87 -4.42 -3.21
N ASN A 197 -5.88 -3.88 -3.91
CA ASN A 197 -6.72 -2.81 -3.38
C ASN A 197 -7.45 -3.24 -2.11
N LYS A 198 -7.99 -4.46 -2.06
CA LYS A 198 -8.67 -5.00 -0.88
C LYS A 198 -7.73 -5.06 0.33
N GLY A 199 -6.49 -5.53 0.14
CA GLY A 199 -5.48 -5.54 1.20
C GLY A 199 -5.11 -4.14 1.70
N LEU A 200 -4.90 -3.19 0.78
CA LEU A 200 -4.65 -1.78 1.10
C LEU A 200 -5.79 -1.17 1.92
N ILE A 201 -7.05 -1.40 1.50
CA ILE A 201 -8.24 -0.90 2.17
C ILE A 201 -8.39 -1.51 3.56
N LYS A 202 -8.24 -2.84 3.70
CA LYS A 202 -8.32 -3.54 4.98
C LYS A 202 -7.35 -2.97 6.00
N TYR A 203 -6.08 -2.80 5.64
CA TYR A 203 -5.08 -2.27 6.55
C TYR A 203 -5.44 -0.86 7.05
N HIS A 204 -5.86 0.03 6.15
CA HIS A 204 -6.26 1.38 6.53
C HIS A 204 -7.52 1.39 7.40
N PHE A 205 -8.54 0.61 7.02
CA PHE A 205 -9.77 0.48 7.80
C PHE A 205 -9.48 0.02 9.23
N GLU A 206 -8.65 -1.04 9.39
CA GLU A 206 -8.27 -1.58 10.71
C GLU A 206 -7.53 -0.54 11.57
N LEU A 207 -6.68 0.30 10.97
CA LEU A 207 -6.01 1.39 11.70
C LEU A 207 -6.99 2.46 12.18
N GLY A 208 -8.02 2.74 11.38
CA GLY A 208 -9.03 3.74 11.74
C GLY A 208 -10.03 3.22 12.77
N ALA A 209 -10.55 2.02 12.54
CA ALA A 209 -11.61 1.42 13.34
C ALA A 209 -11.12 0.88 14.71
N GLY A 210 -9.87 0.35 14.75
CA GLY A 210 -9.40 -0.51 15.83
C GLY A 210 -9.82 -1.97 15.61
N LYS A 211 -8.85 -2.88 15.55
CA LYS A 211 -9.10 -4.30 15.21
C LYS A 211 -10.02 -5.02 16.18
N GLU A 212 -10.06 -4.57 17.41
CA GLU A 212 -10.88 -5.12 18.50
C GLU A 212 -12.36 -4.76 18.36
N SER A 213 -12.70 -3.80 17.49
CA SER A 213 -14.07 -3.28 17.37
C SER A 213 -14.97 -4.10 16.45
N PHE A 214 -14.38 -4.97 15.60
CA PHE A 214 -15.13 -5.65 14.54
C PHE A 214 -14.47 -6.95 14.07
N GLU A 215 -15.18 -7.67 13.22
CA GLU A 215 -14.72 -8.88 12.53
C GLU A 215 -14.98 -8.76 11.03
N TRP A 216 -14.02 -9.18 10.21
CA TRP A 216 -14.20 -9.31 8.77
C TRP A 216 -15.06 -10.53 8.43
N GLU A 217 -16.02 -10.33 7.49
CA GLU A 217 -16.76 -11.44 6.85
C GLU A 217 -16.06 -11.93 5.58
#